data_f1357c98baa283a9d8d52fc1ec2552c9
#
_entry.id   f1357c98baa283a9d8d52fc1ec2552c9
#
_cell.length_a   1.000
_cell.length_b   1.000
_cell.length_c   1.000
_cell.angle_alpha   90.00
_cell.angle_beta   90.00
_cell.angle_gamma   90.00
#
_symmetry.space_group_name_H-M   'P 1'
#
loop_
_entity.id
_entity.type
_entity.pdbx_description
1 polymer ?
#
loop_
_entity_poly.entity_id
_entity_poly.type
_entity_poly.pdbx_seq_one_letter_code
_entity_poly.pdbx_strand_id
1 'polypeptide(L)'
;MSTITFIIATTGRPSLAQAIQSVELWPGDELIVIGNVEARTDGQIRYVPCEPGRDWGSTERNRATPLARGAYLAHLDDDDAYVPGTRALMADAIAQTPGRPVLFRMRYENGNTLWHLPYIERGNVGTPMMLIPNVPDLLGQWGERQDCGDYCFLTTMRWAADEIVWRPEVIAHINQVHV
;
A
#
# COMPACT_ATOMS: atom_id res chain seq x y z
N MET A 1 -13.23 -3.64 15.41
CA MET A 1 -11.89 -3.30 14.88
C MET A 1 -12.06 -2.81 13.46
N SER A 2 -11.32 -1.79 13.04
CA SER A 2 -11.39 -1.30 11.67
C SER A 2 -10.75 -2.30 10.71
N THR A 3 -11.38 -2.50 9.57
CA THR A 3 -10.95 -3.43 8.52
C THR A 3 -10.01 -2.75 7.54
N ILE A 4 -9.06 -3.50 6.99
CA ILE A 4 -8.12 -3.00 5.99
C ILE A 4 -8.27 -3.82 4.70
N THR A 5 -8.31 -3.13 3.56
CA THR A 5 -8.05 -3.74 2.26
C THR A 5 -6.58 -3.52 1.93
N PHE A 6 -5.83 -4.61 1.86
CA PHE A 6 -4.49 -4.62 1.29
C PHE A 6 -4.58 -4.77 -0.23
N ILE A 7 -3.75 -4.06 -0.97
CA ILE A 7 -3.71 -4.09 -2.44
C ILE A 7 -2.28 -4.38 -2.89
N ILE A 8 -2.11 -5.46 -3.65
CA ILE A 8 -0.86 -5.81 -4.32
C ILE A 8 -1.08 -5.71 -5.83
N ALA A 9 -0.40 -4.75 -6.47
CA ALA A 9 -0.30 -4.68 -7.92
C ALA A 9 0.80 -5.62 -8.40
N THR A 10 0.54 -6.42 -9.46
CA THR A 10 1.52 -7.42 -9.92
C THR A 10 1.59 -7.58 -11.43
N THR A 11 2.80 -7.79 -11.93
CA THR A 11 3.08 -8.26 -13.27
C THR A 11 3.19 -9.78 -13.36
N GLY A 12 2.96 -10.50 -12.25
CA GLY A 12 3.09 -11.96 -12.16
C GLY A 12 4.49 -12.43 -11.81
N ARG A 13 5.27 -11.65 -11.07
CA ARG A 13 6.64 -12.00 -10.65
C ARG A 13 6.67 -13.18 -9.68
N PRO A 14 7.76 -13.96 -9.63
CA PRO A 14 7.92 -15.03 -8.64
C PRO A 14 7.87 -14.54 -7.17
N SER A 15 8.30 -13.30 -6.91
CA SER A 15 8.28 -12.65 -5.59
C SER A 15 6.87 -12.42 -5.03
N LEU A 16 5.84 -12.41 -5.87
CA LEU A 16 4.45 -12.21 -5.46
C LEU A 16 4.02 -13.16 -4.33
N ALA A 17 4.49 -14.41 -4.34
CA ALA A 17 4.16 -15.37 -3.29
C ALA A 17 4.65 -14.90 -1.91
N GLN A 18 5.85 -14.35 -1.84
CA GLN A 18 6.41 -13.78 -0.61
C GLN A 18 5.67 -12.52 -0.17
N ALA A 19 5.34 -11.62 -1.11
CA ALA A 19 4.56 -10.44 -0.82
C ALA A 19 3.20 -10.82 -0.19
N ILE A 20 2.46 -11.77 -0.79
CA ILE A 20 1.18 -12.28 -0.26
C ILE A 20 1.36 -12.88 1.14
N GLN A 21 2.38 -13.72 1.36
CA GLN A 21 2.64 -14.36 2.66
C GLN A 21 2.97 -13.36 3.77
N SER A 22 3.52 -12.21 3.43
CA SER A 22 3.86 -11.16 4.40
C SER A 22 2.65 -10.38 4.91
N VAL A 23 1.49 -10.48 4.24
CA VAL A 23 0.27 -9.78 4.64
C VAL A 23 -0.46 -10.57 5.72
N GLU A 24 -0.49 -10.02 6.94
CA GLU A 24 -1.27 -10.56 8.05
C GLU A 24 -2.72 -10.10 7.93
N LEU A 25 -3.66 -11.01 7.64
CA LEU A 25 -5.08 -10.69 7.54
C LEU A 25 -5.82 -11.02 8.84
N TRP A 26 -6.43 -10.02 9.45
CA TRP A 26 -7.32 -10.20 10.59
C TRP A 26 -8.77 -10.40 10.13
N PRO A 27 -9.69 -10.88 11.00
CA PRO A 27 -11.10 -11.04 10.65
C PRO A 27 -11.70 -9.73 10.10
N GLY A 28 -12.25 -9.81 8.88
CA GLY A 28 -12.85 -8.69 8.16
C GLY A 28 -11.89 -7.92 7.24
N ASP A 29 -10.58 -8.18 7.30
CA ASP A 29 -9.64 -7.67 6.30
C ASP A 29 -9.80 -8.41 4.96
N GLU A 30 -9.31 -7.82 3.88
CA GLU A 30 -9.17 -8.48 2.59
C GLU A 30 -7.84 -8.12 1.92
N LEU A 31 -7.39 -9.01 1.04
CA LEU A 31 -6.28 -8.75 0.13
C LEU A 31 -6.78 -8.80 -1.31
N ILE A 32 -6.51 -7.75 -2.08
CA ILE A 32 -6.72 -7.72 -3.53
C ILE A 32 -5.36 -7.83 -4.21
N VAL A 33 -5.17 -8.92 -4.95
CA VAL A 33 -4.03 -9.10 -5.86
C VAL A 33 -4.51 -8.80 -7.26
N ILE A 34 -3.99 -7.75 -7.88
CA ILE A 34 -4.49 -7.27 -9.17
C ILE A 34 -3.37 -7.14 -10.21
N GLY A 35 -3.63 -7.59 -11.42
CA GLY A 35 -2.68 -7.53 -12.54
C GLY A 35 -2.64 -8.83 -13.34
N ASN A 36 -1.44 -9.32 -13.65
CA ASN A 36 -1.23 -10.54 -14.41
C ASN A 36 -1.45 -11.80 -13.54
N VAL A 37 -2.69 -12.09 -13.22
CA VAL A 37 -3.12 -13.22 -12.41
C VAL A 37 -4.39 -13.84 -12.99
N GLU A 38 -4.67 -15.10 -12.66
CA GLU A 38 -5.96 -15.74 -12.96
C GLU A 38 -7.01 -15.33 -11.92
N ALA A 39 -8.26 -15.11 -12.40
CA ALA A 39 -9.39 -14.78 -11.53
C ALA A 39 -9.70 -15.91 -10.55
N ARG A 40 -9.60 -15.66 -9.27
CA ARG A 40 -10.00 -16.59 -8.21
C ARG A 40 -10.19 -15.87 -6.87
N THR A 41 -10.82 -16.56 -5.94
CA THR A 41 -10.91 -16.14 -4.53
C THR A 41 -10.44 -17.27 -3.64
N ASP A 42 -9.56 -16.96 -2.70
CA ASP A 42 -9.03 -17.91 -1.73
C ASP A 42 -9.16 -17.29 -0.32
N GLY A 43 -10.23 -17.66 0.40
CA GLY A 43 -10.56 -17.05 1.67
C GLY A 43 -10.76 -15.52 1.58
N GLN A 44 -9.89 -14.77 2.24
CA GLN A 44 -9.92 -13.30 2.23
C GLN A 44 -9.11 -12.68 1.07
N ILE A 45 -8.52 -13.50 0.19
CA ILE A 45 -7.69 -13.06 -0.93
C ILE A 45 -8.50 -13.13 -2.23
N ARG A 46 -8.60 -12.00 -2.93
CA ARG A 46 -9.20 -11.92 -4.27
C ARG A 46 -8.13 -11.63 -5.31
N TYR A 47 -8.06 -12.47 -6.33
CA TYR A 47 -7.21 -12.28 -7.50
C TYR A 47 -8.03 -11.68 -8.63
N VAL A 48 -7.64 -10.50 -9.08
CA VAL A 48 -8.35 -9.73 -10.08
C VAL A 48 -7.48 -9.57 -11.33
N PRO A 49 -7.80 -10.26 -12.44
CA PRO A 49 -7.06 -10.09 -13.68
C PRO A 49 -7.21 -8.67 -14.21
N CYS A 50 -6.10 -8.13 -14.69
CA CYS A 50 -6.09 -6.83 -15.33
C CYS A 50 -4.87 -6.76 -16.27
N GLU A 51 -5.05 -6.17 -17.45
CA GLU A 51 -3.90 -5.86 -18.30
C GLU A 51 -2.94 -4.93 -17.55
N PRO A 52 -1.67 -5.33 -17.35
CA PRO A 52 -0.71 -4.54 -16.62
C PRO A 52 -0.45 -3.19 -17.30
N GLY A 53 -0.47 -2.12 -16.50
CA GLY A 53 -0.01 -0.80 -16.94
C GLY A 53 1.52 -0.81 -17.13
N ARG A 54 2.03 0.24 -17.81
CA ARG A 54 3.48 0.49 -17.91
C ARG A 54 3.89 1.61 -16.95
N ASP A 55 3.30 1.64 -15.77
CA ASP A 55 3.32 2.74 -14.81
C ASP A 55 3.58 2.28 -13.37
N TRP A 56 4.32 1.18 -13.23
CA TRP A 56 4.74 0.61 -11.94
C TRP A 56 3.56 0.28 -11.01
N GLY A 57 2.47 -0.22 -11.60
CA GLY A 57 1.29 -0.67 -10.88
C GLY A 57 0.28 0.43 -10.54
N SER A 58 0.45 1.64 -11.05
CA SER A 58 -0.51 2.73 -10.83
C SER A 58 -1.89 2.44 -11.42
N THR A 59 -1.93 1.92 -12.65
CA THR A 59 -3.16 1.48 -13.32
C THR A 59 -3.89 0.42 -12.51
N GLU A 60 -3.17 -0.60 -12.04
CA GLU A 60 -3.71 -1.68 -11.21
C GLU A 60 -4.30 -1.15 -9.91
N ARG A 61 -3.56 -0.29 -9.19
CA ARG A 61 -4.02 0.30 -7.94
C ARG A 61 -5.25 1.19 -8.13
N ASN A 62 -5.30 1.99 -9.19
CA ASN A 62 -6.48 2.80 -9.53
C ASN A 62 -7.71 1.93 -9.82
N ARG A 63 -7.52 0.76 -10.44
CA ARG A 63 -8.60 -0.21 -10.69
C ARG A 63 -9.01 -1.00 -9.46
N ALA A 64 -8.07 -1.27 -8.55
CA ALA A 64 -8.36 -2.01 -7.31
C ALA A 64 -9.09 -1.14 -6.27
N THR A 65 -8.75 0.13 -6.17
CA THR A 65 -9.29 1.05 -5.16
C THR A 65 -10.82 1.03 -5.08
N PRO A 66 -11.60 1.14 -6.18
CA PRO A 66 -13.06 1.08 -6.10
C PRO A 66 -13.62 -0.32 -5.75
N LEU A 67 -12.81 -1.35 -5.75
CA LEU A 67 -13.18 -2.71 -5.37
C LEU A 67 -12.97 -2.99 -3.88
N ALA A 68 -12.26 -2.12 -3.19
CA ALA A 68 -11.89 -2.24 -1.79
C ALA A 68 -13.10 -2.06 -0.86
N ARG A 69 -13.21 -2.94 0.15
CA ARG A 69 -14.32 -2.94 1.13
C ARG A 69 -13.87 -2.57 2.54
N GLY A 70 -12.57 -2.58 2.80
CA GLY A 70 -11.99 -2.18 4.07
C GLY A 70 -12.22 -0.70 4.37
N ALA A 71 -12.29 -0.37 5.64
CA ALA A 71 -12.36 1.02 6.10
C ALA A 71 -11.05 1.81 5.84
N TYR A 72 -9.95 1.08 5.63
CA TYR A 72 -8.65 1.63 5.28
C TYR A 72 -8.05 0.86 4.11
N LEU A 73 -7.15 1.53 3.38
CA LEU A 73 -6.34 0.97 2.30
C LEU A 73 -4.88 0.90 2.73
N ALA A 74 -4.21 -0.19 2.39
CA ALA A 74 -2.77 -0.35 2.49
C ALA A 74 -2.27 -0.97 1.17
N HIS A 75 -1.10 -0.55 0.71
CA HIS A 75 -0.55 -0.95 -0.58
C HIS A 75 0.82 -1.62 -0.41
N LEU A 76 1.09 -2.64 -1.21
CA LEU A 76 2.37 -3.32 -1.26
C LEU A 76 2.74 -3.62 -2.71
N ASP A 77 4.02 -3.57 -3.04
CA ASP A 77 4.53 -4.01 -4.35
C ASP A 77 4.77 -5.53 -4.34
N ASP A 78 4.73 -6.17 -5.50
CA ASP A 78 4.84 -7.63 -5.62
C ASP A 78 6.26 -8.18 -5.39
N ASP A 79 7.23 -7.28 -5.15
CA ASP A 79 8.61 -7.58 -4.81
C ASP A 79 9.03 -7.06 -3.41
N ASP A 80 8.08 -6.54 -2.65
CA ASP A 80 8.27 -6.06 -1.28
C ASP A 80 7.62 -6.99 -0.25
N ALA A 81 7.92 -6.81 1.03
CA ALA A 81 7.31 -7.57 2.11
C ALA A 81 7.03 -6.72 3.34
N TYR A 82 5.85 -6.88 3.93
CA TYR A 82 5.58 -6.35 5.27
C TYR A 82 6.41 -7.08 6.32
N VAL A 83 6.83 -6.37 7.36
CA VAL A 83 7.49 -7.00 8.52
C VAL A 83 6.44 -7.65 9.44
N PRO A 84 6.79 -8.73 10.17
CA PRO A 84 5.88 -9.33 11.14
C PRO A 84 5.34 -8.31 12.15
N GLY A 85 4.04 -8.37 12.43
CA GLY A 85 3.37 -7.44 13.35
C GLY A 85 2.90 -6.13 12.71
N THR A 86 3.10 -5.93 11.41
CA THR A 86 2.64 -4.72 10.69
C THR A 86 1.15 -4.47 10.88
N ARG A 87 0.33 -5.52 10.82
CA ARG A 87 -1.12 -5.38 10.98
C ARG A 87 -1.51 -4.85 12.37
N ALA A 88 -0.76 -5.24 13.40
CA ALA A 88 -0.96 -4.74 14.77
C ALA A 88 -0.56 -3.26 14.90
N LEU A 89 0.56 -2.85 14.28
CA LEU A 89 0.98 -1.44 14.22
C LEU A 89 -0.05 -0.57 13.50
N MET A 90 -0.62 -1.06 12.41
CA MET A 90 -1.69 -0.38 11.68
C MET A 90 -2.97 -0.25 12.56
N ALA A 91 -3.34 -1.29 13.30
CA ALA A 91 -4.48 -1.25 14.21
C ALA A 91 -4.29 -0.22 15.34
N ASP A 92 -3.09 -0.16 15.91
CA ASP A 92 -2.72 0.83 16.92
C ASP A 92 -2.81 2.26 16.38
N ALA A 93 -2.25 2.50 15.18
CA ALA A 93 -2.33 3.80 14.53
C ALA A 93 -3.78 4.24 14.27
N ILE A 94 -4.63 3.34 13.79
CA ILE A 94 -6.07 3.62 13.59
C ILE A 94 -6.76 3.98 14.92
N ALA A 95 -6.43 3.27 15.99
CA ALA A 95 -7.03 3.52 17.30
C ALA A 95 -6.62 4.88 17.87
N GLN A 96 -5.37 5.30 17.67
CA GLN A 96 -4.85 6.58 18.15
C GLN A 96 -5.30 7.77 17.29
N THR A 97 -5.46 7.58 15.99
CA THR A 97 -5.77 8.65 15.03
C THR A 97 -6.85 8.21 14.03
N PRO A 98 -8.09 7.95 14.50
CA PRO A 98 -9.15 7.43 13.65
C PRO A 98 -9.49 8.39 12.52
N GLY A 99 -9.66 7.86 11.30
CA GLY A 99 -10.04 8.64 10.11
C GLY A 99 -8.90 9.48 9.50
N ARG A 100 -7.68 9.36 9.99
CA ARG A 100 -6.53 10.10 9.46
C ARG A 100 -5.62 9.20 8.61
N PRO A 101 -5.03 9.72 7.53
CA PRO A 101 -3.96 9.04 6.81
C PRO A 101 -2.73 8.87 7.70
N VAL A 102 -2.10 7.68 7.64
CA VAL A 102 -0.88 7.39 8.39
C VAL A 102 0.21 6.97 7.42
N LEU A 103 1.40 7.55 7.56
CA LEU A 103 2.60 7.17 6.83
C LEU A 103 3.63 6.61 7.81
N PHE A 104 3.90 5.31 7.65
CA PHE A 104 4.95 4.59 8.37
C PHE A 104 6.28 4.72 7.65
N ARG A 105 7.33 4.06 8.15
CA ARG A 105 8.60 3.92 7.44
C ARG A 105 8.69 2.59 6.70
N MET A 106 9.49 2.59 5.64
CA MET A 106 9.97 1.39 4.97
C MET A 106 11.49 1.35 4.97
N ARG A 107 12.10 0.17 4.83
CA ARG A 107 13.54 -0.03 4.87
C ARG A 107 14.02 -0.72 3.59
N TYR A 108 15.04 -0.16 2.98
CA TYR A 108 15.76 -0.78 1.87
C TYR A 108 16.78 -1.82 2.36
N GLU A 109 17.21 -2.73 1.48
CA GLU A 109 18.24 -3.73 1.79
C GLU A 109 19.56 -3.12 2.30
N ASN A 110 19.93 -1.93 1.81
CA ASN A 110 21.11 -1.21 2.25
C ASN A 110 20.98 -0.59 3.65
N GLY A 111 19.86 -0.81 4.33
CA GLY A 111 19.57 -0.30 5.67
C GLY A 111 18.96 1.10 5.72
N ASN A 112 18.94 1.84 4.60
CA ASN A 112 18.29 3.14 4.54
C ASN A 112 16.79 3.02 4.78
N THR A 113 16.21 4.04 5.40
CA THR A 113 14.76 4.10 5.64
C THR A 113 14.16 5.32 4.98
N LEU A 114 12.98 5.20 4.38
CA LEU A 114 12.08 6.29 4.07
C LEU A 114 10.96 6.28 5.12
N TRP A 115 10.43 7.35 5.50
CA TRP A 115 10.73 8.76 5.23
C TRP A 115 11.91 9.26 6.08
N HIS A 116 12.60 10.29 5.60
CA HIS A 116 13.68 10.95 6.38
C HIS A 116 13.11 12.06 7.27
N LEU A 117 12.21 12.88 6.71
CA LEU A 117 11.51 13.95 7.40
C LEU A 117 10.00 13.86 7.10
N PRO A 118 9.11 14.30 8.03
CA PRO A 118 7.67 14.12 7.91
C PRO A 118 7.03 15.12 6.93
N TYR A 119 7.35 15.02 5.65
CA TYR A 119 6.72 15.76 4.56
C TYR A 119 6.68 14.94 3.26
N ILE A 120 5.69 15.22 2.42
CA ILE A 120 5.51 14.53 1.14
C ILE A 120 6.43 15.14 0.11
N GLU A 121 7.41 14.36 -0.34
CA GLU A 121 8.35 14.71 -1.40
C GLU A 121 8.71 13.46 -2.21
N ARG A 122 9.06 13.64 -3.48
CA ARG A 122 9.60 12.54 -4.31
C ARG A 122 10.86 11.96 -3.68
N GLY A 123 10.90 10.62 -3.59
CA GLY A 123 12.01 9.91 -2.96
C GLY A 123 12.01 9.96 -1.42
N ASN A 124 11.02 10.58 -0.78
CA ASN A 124 10.82 10.54 0.66
C ASN A 124 9.60 9.73 1.08
N VAL A 125 8.75 9.36 0.14
CA VAL A 125 7.57 8.51 0.34
C VAL A 125 7.60 7.32 -0.61
N GLY A 126 6.90 6.25 -0.27
CA GLY A 126 6.84 5.03 -1.07
C GLY A 126 5.55 4.26 -0.82
N THR A 127 5.23 3.37 -1.73
CA THR A 127 3.98 2.60 -1.77
C THR A 127 3.66 1.87 -0.47
N PRO A 128 4.58 1.08 0.16
CA PRO A 128 4.22 0.25 1.32
C PRO A 128 4.05 1.02 2.62
N MET A 129 4.34 2.31 2.62
CA MET A 129 4.30 3.14 3.84
C MET A 129 2.88 3.56 4.24
N MET A 130 1.91 3.41 3.34
CA MET A 130 0.62 4.06 3.41
C MET A 130 -0.45 3.24 4.13
N LEU A 131 -1.15 3.89 5.06
CA LEU A 131 -2.42 3.42 5.63
C LEU A 131 -3.41 4.57 5.52
N ILE A 132 -4.33 4.48 4.54
CA ILE A 132 -5.18 5.61 4.14
C ILE A 132 -6.65 5.26 4.41
N PRO A 133 -7.44 6.12 5.08
CA PRO A 133 -8.88 5.90 5.21
C PRO A 133 -9.54 5.77 3.83
N ASN A 134 -10.39 4.75 3.65
CA ASN A 134 -11.08 4.50 2.39
C ASN A 134 -12.32 5.42 2.25
N VAL A 135 -12.06 6.70 2.02
CA VAL A 135 -13.09 7.73 1.80
C VAL A 135 -12.97 8.20 0.34
N PRO A 136 -13.83 7.72 -0.58
CA PRO A 136 -13.63 7.92 -2.03
C PRO A 136 -13.37 9.36 -2.46
N ASP A 137 -14.09 10.33 -1.90
CA ASP A 137 -13.94 11.75 -2.25
C ASP A 137 -12.64 12.40 -1.77
N LEU A 138 -11.91 11.73 -0.85
CA LEU A 138 -10.66 12.21 -0.28
C LEU A 138 -9.43 11.49 -0.83
N LEU A 139 -9.62 10.33 -1.48
CA LEU A 139 -8.52 9.53 -2.01
C LEU A 139 -7.77 10.26 -3.12
N GLY A 140 -6.47 10.03 -3.18
CA GLY A 140 -5.64 10.46 -4.29
C GLY A 140 -5.77 9.55 -5.51
N GLN A 141 -5.09 9.95 -6.59
CA GLN A 141 -4.97 9.13 -7.79
C GLN A 141 -3.52 8.75 -8.03
N TRP A 142 -3.30 7.47 -8.29
CA TRP A 142 -1.99 6.98 -8.70
C TRP A 142 -1.67 7.55 -10.08
N GLY A 143 -0.51 8.20 -10.18
CA GLY A 143 -0.10 8.84 -11.43
C GLY A 143 0.31 7.83 -12.50
N GLU A 144 0.02 8.15 -13.75
CA GLU A 144 0.34 7.31 -14.92
C GLU A 144 1.83 7.38 -15.32
N ARG A 145 2.64 8.20 -14.66
CA ARG A 145 4.08 8.30 -14.91
C ARG A 145 4.86 7.34 -14.04
N GLN A 146 5.86 6.69 -14.61
CA GLN A 146 6.70 5.67 -13.97
C GLN A 146 7.43 6.14 -12.69
N ASP A 147 7.64 7.45 -12.53
CA ASP A 147 8.48 7.99 -11.46
C ASP A 147 7.73 8.71 -10.33
N CYS A 148 6.40 8.62 -10.28
CA CYS A 148 5.65 9.42 -9.31
C CYS A 148 4.33 8.82 -8.80
N GLY A 149 4.11 7.51 -8.94
CA GLY A 149 2.83 6.89 -8.57
C GLY A 149 2.41 7.18 -7.14
N ASP A 150 3.26 6.88 -6.17
CA ASP A 150 3.06 7.12 -4.74
C ASP A 150 3.01 8.61 -4.37
N TYR A 151 3.96 9.39 -4.88
CA TYR A 151 3.96 10.84 -4.70
C TYR A 151 2.72 11.49 -5.29
N CYS A 152 2.32 11.09 -6.51
CA CYS A 152 1.12 11.60 -7.15
C CYS A 152 -0.14 11.24 -6.35
N PHE A 153 -0.24 10.01 -5.83
CA PHE A 153 -1.35 9.60 -4.98
C PHE A 153 -1.46 10.49 -3.74
N LEU A 154 -0.35 10.66 -3.01
CA LEU A 154 -0.33 11.43 -1.77
C LEU A 154 -0.58 12.92 -1.98
N THR A 155 -0.07 13.51 -3.07
CA THR A 155 -0.26 14.95 -3.35
C THR A 155 -1.62 15.29 -3.94
N THR A 156 -2.34 14.30 -4.47
CA THR A 156 -3.71 14.49 -4.98
C THR A 156 -4.78 14.12 -3.97
N MET A 157 -4.42 13.55 -2.81
CA MET A 157 -5.34 13.39 -1.68
C MET A 157 -5.89 14.74 -1.22
N ARG A 158 -7.10 14.72 -0.66
CA ARG A 158 -7.77 15.95 -0.17
C ARG A 158 -7.70 16.14 1.34
N TRP A 159 -6.87 15.39 2.05
CA TRP A 159 -6.52 15.68 3.44
C TRP A 159 -5.53 16.83 3.52
N ALA A 160 -5.68 17.68 4.52
CA ALA A 160 -4.70 18.71 4.79
C ALA A 160 -3.37 18.07 5.28
N ALA A 161 -2.24 18.75 5.04
CA ALA A 161 -0.93 18.19 5.37
C ALA A 161 -0.75 17.90 6.88
N ASP A 162 -1.39 18.68 7.75
CA ASP A 162 -1.39 18.50 9.21
C ASP A 162 -2.33 17.39 9.70
N GLU A 163 -3.20 16.87 8.83
CA GLU A 163 -4.01 15.69 9.11
C GLU A 163 -3.24 14.39 8.90
N ILE A 164 -2.11 14.41 8.17
CA ILE A 164 -1.29 13.24 7.92
C ILE A 164 -0.44 12.92 9.15
N VAL A 165 -0.57 11.70 9.63
CA VAL A 165 0.16 11.19 10.79
C VAL A 165 1.42 10.47 10.31
N TRP A 166 2.57 10.84 10.86
CA TRP A 166 3.86 10.22 10.54
C TRP A 166 4.31 9.32 11.69
N ARG A 167 4.48 8.03 11.40
CA ARG A 167 4.85 7.01 12.38
C ARG A 167 6.25 6.47 12.07
N PRO A 168 7.18 6.48 13.05
CA PRO A 168 8.58 6.10 12.82
C PRO A 168 8.81 4.59 12.69
N GLU A 169 7.81 3.76 12.95
CA GLU A 169 7.92 2.32 12.84
C GLU A 169 8.13 1.89 11.39
N VAL A 170 9.08 0.97 11.17
CA VAL A 170 9.30 0.33 9.87
C VAL A 170 8.30 -0.80 9.73
N ILE A 171 7.45 -0.72 8.69
CA ILE A 171 6.43 -1.75 8.42
C ILE A 171 6.71 -2.59 7.17
N ALA A 172 7.66 -2.20 6.34
CA ALA A 172 7.97 -2.94 5.12
C ALA A 172 9.48 -2.95 4.81
N HIS A 173 9.92 -4.05 4.22
CA HIS A 173 11.23 -4.19 3.59
C HIS A 173 11.07 -4.14 2.07
N ILE A 174 11.94 -3.37 1.42
CA ILE A 174 11.94 -3.15 -0.02
C ILE A 174 13.04 -4.01 -0.63
N ASN A 175 12.62 -4.99 -1.42
CA ASN A 175 13.51 -5.87 -2.17
C ASN A 175 13.66 -5.33 -3.60
N GLN A 176 14.29 -4.20 -3.76
CA GLN A 176 14.64 -3.71 -5.09
C GLN A 176 15.81 -4.54 -5.63
N VAL A 177 15.51 -5.67 -6.25
CA VAL A 177 16.43 -6.28 -7.19
C VAL A 177 16.37 -5.41 -8.46
N HIS A 178 17.20 -4.36 -8.48
CA HIS A 178 17.52 -3.71 -9.75
C HIS A 178 18.33 -4.70 -10.57
N VAL A 179 17.69 -5.36 -11.54
CA VAL A 179 18.35 -6.09 -12.62
C VAL A 179 18.65 -5.08 -13.72
#